data_504b4c08e98a593db8baad89068dba86
#
_entry.id   504b4c08e98a593db8baad89068dba86
#
_cell.length_a   1.000
_cell.length_b   1.000
_cell.length_c   1.000
_cell.angle_alpha   90.00
_cell.angle_beta   90.00
_cell.angle_gamma   90.00
#
_symmetry.space_group_name_H-M   'P 1'
#
loop_
_entity.id
_entity.type
_entity.pdbx_description
1 polymer ?
#
loop_
_entity_poly.entity_id
_entity_poly.type
_entity_poly.pdbx_seq_one_letter_code
_entity_poly.pdbx_strand_id
1 'polypeptide(L)'
;MFAVSMSTGFRKAEVALPNGSPSDDRRLRRASVVWRIDGKLHADPSPDLLYGLVAGRDVAILRPPRCKNDFDNTIFGPNPIYLPFDPADALNAATWLQKLELAFPCRGSLRNRRPMFFTDIAAAKPMTHSTVDTYLRHFLILHLSAEEADQFSFHSFRIGFATALLAAGCSHETIQALVRWRSEESIRIYGRMDASTYGSLISKALTQNTQSITGRRLPFAIDSDDFLVAAETYYADDARTADNEDDALTA
;
A
#
# COMPACT_ATOMS: atom_id res chain seq x y z
N MET A 1 1.16 -9.75 2.93
CA MET A 1 0.72 -8.76 1.92
C MET A 1 -0.56 -8.06 2.36
N PHE A 2 -1.66 -8.75 2.57
CA PHE A 2 -2.95 -8.12 2.90
C PHE A 2 -2.90 -7.23 4.14
N ALA A 3 -2.27 -7.67 5.24
CA ALA A 3 -2.10 -6.84 6.44
C ALA A 3 -1.35 -5.52 6.13
N VAL A 4 -0.30 -5.57 5.29
CA VAL A 4 0.40 -4.36 4.84
C VAL A 4 -0.54 -3.45 4.04
N SER A 5 -1.35 -4.01 3.14
CA SER A 5 -2.28 -3.22 2.33
C SER A 5 -3.39 -2.57 3.17
N MET A 6 -3.88 -3.27 4.20
CA MET A 6 -4.85 -2.71 5.17
C MET A 6 -4.29 -1.54 5.96
N SER A 7 -3.01 -1.55 6.28
CA SER A 7 -2.37 -0.50 7.12
C SER A 7 -1.75 0.63 6.31
N THR A 8 -1.75 0.55 4.98
CA THR A 8 -1.05 1.51 4.12
C THR A 8 -1.90 2.05 2.99
N GLY A 9 -3.00 1.39 2.68
CA GLY A 9 -3.83 1.70 1.52
C GLY A 9 -3.06 1.62 0.19
N PHE A 10 -2.06 0.74 0.06
CA PHE A 10 -1.33 0.56 -1.19
C PHE A 10 -2.26 0.11 -2.32
N ARG A 11 -1.97 0.60 -3.53
CA ARG A 11 -2.59 0.11 -4.76
C ARG A 11 -2.05 -1.27 -5.12
N LYS A 12 -2.82 -2.06 -5.84
CA LYS A 12 -2.40 -3.41 -6.30
C LYS A 12 -1.09 -3.35 -7.09
N ALA A 13 -0.90 -2.35 -7.95
CA ALA A 13 0.32 -2.16 -8.71
C ALA A 13 1.57 -1.83 -7.88
N GLU A 14 1.41 -1.36 -6.63
CA GLU A 14 2.54 -1.11 -5.72
C GLU A 14 3.02 -2.39 -5.02
N VAL A 15 2.19 -3.42 -4.93
CA VAL A 15 2.49 -4.69 -4.26
C VAL A 15 2.69 -5.85 -5.23
N ALA A 16 2.14 -5.78 -6.44
CA ALA A 16 2.18 -6.84 -7.45
C ALA A 16 2.38 -6.27 -8.85
N LEU A 17 2.79 -7.13 -9.79
CA LEU A 17 2.96 -6.75 -11.20
C LEU A 17 1.65 -6.90 -11.98
N PRO A 18 1.34 -6.01 -12.92
CA PRO A 18 0.36 -6.28 -13.94
C PRO A 18 0.68 -7.58 -14.68
N ASN A 19 -0.36 -8.28 -15.12
CA ASN A 19 -0.17 -9.55 -15.84
C ASN A 19 0.62 -9.32 -17.14
N GLY A 20 1.63 -10.14 -17.37
CA GLY A 20 2.47 -10.05 -18.56
C GLY A 20 3.47 -8.88 -18.56
N SER A 21 3.48 -8.05 -17.53
CA SER A 21 4.46 -6.95 -17.44
C SER A 21 5.84 -7.46 -17.05
N PRO A 22 6.91 -6.88 -17.63
CA PRO A 22 8.25 -7.10 -17.14
C PRO A 22 8.40 -6.54 -15.71
N SER A 23 9.44 -6.96 -15.01
CA SER A 23 9.79 -6.40 -13.71
C SER A 23 10.03 -4.89 -13.83
N ASP A 24 9.29 -4.10 -13.04
CA ASP A 24 9.48 -2.66 -12.98
C ASP A 24 9.82 -2.18 -11.56
N ASP A 25 10.18 -0.89 -11.43
CA ASP A 25 10.58 -0.27 -10.17
C ASP A 25 9.41 0.23 -9.32
N ARG A 26 8.18 0.10 -9.81
CA ARG A 26 6.97 0.66 -9.19
C ARG A 26 6.36 -0.24 -8.13
N ARG A 27 7.06 -1.27 -7.68
CA ARG A 27 6.57 -2.17 -6.63
C ARG A 27 7.52 -2.20 -5.44
N LEU A 28 6.96 -2.62 -4.32
CA LEU A 28 7.71 -2.84 -3.09
C LEU A 28 8.77 -3.92 -3.28
N ARG A 29 9.97 -3.61 -2.81
CA ARG A 29 11.10 -4.54 -2.72
C ARG A 29 11.43 -4.82 -1.27
N ARG A 30 12.23 -5.83 -1.01
CA ARG A 30 12.70 -6.12 0.36
C ARG A 30 13.46 -4.93 0.95
N ALA A 31 14.22 -4.18 0.14
CA ALA A 31 14.90 -2.96 0.56
C ALA A 31 13.95 -1.78 0.85
N SER A 32 12.67 -1.87 0.48
CA SER A 32 11.69 -0.84 0.84
C SER A 32 11.39 -0.80 2.34
N VAL A 33 11.75 -1.85 3.09
CA VAL A 33 11.59 -1.89 4.55
C VAL A 33 12.92 -1.63 5.24
N VAL A 34 12.89 -0.65 6.14
CA VAL A 34 13.95 -0.37 7.11
C VAL A 34 13.33 -0.50 8.50
N TRP A 35 14.05 -1.10 9.42
CA TRP A 35 13.58 -1.24 10.80
C TRP A 35 14.23 -0.20 11.70
N ARG A 36 13.43 0.45 12.54
CA ARG A 36 13.92 1.21 13.67
C ARG A 36 13.78 0.33 14.91
N ILE A 37 14.90 -0.15 15.41
CA ILE A 37 14.99 -1.06 16.56
C ILE A 37 15.80 -0.36 17.64
N ASP A 38 15.23 -0.20 18.81
CA ASP A 38 15.88 0.51 19.92
C ASP A 38 16.44 1.88 19.48
N GLY A 39 15.66 2.62 18.72
CA GLY A 39 16.00 3.95 18.18
C GLY A 39 16.97 3.95 17.00
N LYS A 40 17.59 2.82 16.63
CA LYS A 40 18.58 2.72 15.54
C LYS A 40 17.95 2.16 14.27
N LEU A 41 18.41 2.66 13.11
CA LEU A 41 17.94 2.23 11.79
C LEU A 41 18.74 1.02 11.29
N HIS A 42 18.01 -0.01 10.88
CA HIS A 42 18.55 -1.25 10.33
C HIS A 42 17.90 -1.55 8.97
N ALA A 43 18.66 -1.32 7.89
CA ALA A 43 18.20 -1.66 6.53
C ALA A 43 18.25 -3.17 6.25
N ASP A 44 19.10 -3.88 6.99
CA ASP A 44 19.30 -5.32 6.88
C ASP A 44 19.47 -5.94 8.30
N PRO A 45 18.39 -6.01 9.10
CA PRO A 45 18.45 -6.47 10.48
C PRO A 45 18.78 -7.96 10.55
N SER A 46 19.64 -8.36 11.49
CA SER A 46 19.89 -9.78 11.75
C SER A 46 18.62 -10.46 12.29
N PRO A 47 18.54 -11.82 12.23
CA PRO A 47 17.43 -12.55 12.84
C PRO A 47 17.28 -12.24 14.33
N ASP A 48 18.39 -12.13 15.08
CA ASP A 48 18.37 -11.85 16.51
C ASP A 48 17.71 -10.49 16.83
N LEU A 49 18.02 -9.45 16.02
CA LEU A 49 17.35 -8.16 16.14
C LEU A 49 15.85 -8.27 15.86
N LEU A 50 15.46 -9.05 14.87
CA LEU A 50 14.05 -9.25 14.55
C LEU A 50 13.30 -10.05 15.61
N TYR A 51 13.94 -11.05 16.25
CA TYR A 51 13.35 -11.76 17.37
C TYR A 51 13.22 -10.88 18.62
N GLY A 52 14.13 -9.92 18.78
CA GLY A 52 14.15 -8.97 19.89
C GLY A 52 13.26 -7.75 19.77
N LEU A 53 12.36 -7.69 18.74
CA LEU A 53 11.46 -6.55 18.57
C LEU A 53 10.50 -6.40 19.75
N VAL A 54 10.31 -5.16 20.19
CA VAL A 54 9.45 -4.79 21.33
C VAL A 54 8.27 -3.98 20.86
N ALA A 55 7.05 -4.43 21.24
CA ALA A 55 5.80 -3.73 20.95
C ALA A 55 5.80 -2.29 21.51
N GLY A 56 5.24 -1.36 20.74
CA GLY A 56 5.15 0.05 21.11
C GLY A 56 6.47 0.84 21.04
N ARG A 57 7.62 0.16 20.89
CA ARG A 57 8.94 0.79 20.75
C ARG A 57 9.47 0.71 19.32
N ASP A 58 9.44 -0.48 18.75
CA ASP A 58 10.08 -0.77 17.48
C ASP A 58 9.11 -0.63 16.30
N VAL A 59 9.63 -0.22 15.16
CA VAL A 59 8.81 0.21 14.04
C VAL A 59 9.40 -0.31 12.72
N ALA A 60 8.59 -0.89 11.87
CA ALA A 60 8.94 -1.06 10.46
C ALA A 60 8.66 0.24 9.70
N ILE A 61 9.65 0.74 9.00
CA ILE A 61 9.57 1.95 8.18
C ILE A 61 9.53 1.52 6.73
N LEU A 62 8.38 1.72 6.10
CA LEU A 62 8.14 1.29 4.73
C LEU A 62 8.23 2.49 3.79
N ARG A 63 9.16 2.42 2.84
CA ARG A 63 9.31 3.44 1.79
C ARG A 63 8.40 3.11 0.63
N PRO A 64 7.43 3.98 0.30
CA PRO A 64 6.55 3.78 -0.85
C PRO A 64 7.37 3.63 -2.14
N PRO A 65 6.98 2.72 -3.05
CA PRO A 65 7.61 2.66 -4.36
C PRO A 65 7.14 3.84 -5.22
N ARG A 66 7.78 4.04 -6.34
CA ARG A 66 7.30 4.95 -7.38
C ARG A 66 5.88 4.56 -7.76
N CYS A 67 5.04 5.55 -7.94
CA CYS A 67 3.66 5.32 -8.37
C CYS A 67 3.29 6.24 -9.54
N LYS A 68 2.14 6.00 -10.15
CA LYS A 68 1.67 6.75 -11.30
C LYS A 68 1.58 8.26 -11.04
N ASN A 69 1.18 8.64 -9.82
CA ASN A 69 1.01 10.02 -9.40
C ASN A 69 2.28 10.65 -8.81
N ASP A 70 3.37 9.86 -8.70
CA ASP A 70 4.67 10.29 -8.19
C ASP A 70 5.76 9.45 -8.88
N PHE A 71 5.89 9.69 -10.18
CA PHE A 71 6.79 8.92 -11.04
C PHE A 71 8.26 9.08 -10.63
N ASP A 72 8.63 10.30 -10.22
CA ASP A 72 9.98 10.61 -9.77
C ASP A 72 10.22 10.26 -8.30
N ASN A 73 9.17 9.80 -7.61
CA ASN A 73 9.21 9.49 -6.18
C ASN A 73 9.65 10.66 -5.30
N THR A 74 9.29 11.87 -5.70
CA THR A 74 9.66 13.12 -5.03
C THR A 74 8.64 13.54 -3.98
N ILE A 75 7.39 13.09 -4.13
CA ILE A 75 6.27 13.44 -3.28
C ILE A 75 6.14 12.45 -2.11
N PHE A 76 6.03 11.16 -2.42
CA PHE A 76 5.80 10.12 -1.42
C PHE A 76 7.08 9.39 -0.99
N GLY A 77 8.09 9.34 -1.85
CA GLY A 77 9.37 8.70 -1.54
C GLY A 77 10.08 9.28 -0.32
N PRO A 78 10.11 10.61 -0.12
CA PRO A 78 10.66 11.22 1.08
C PRO A 78 9.83 10.96 2.34
N ASN A 79 8.57 10.55 2.19
CA ASN A 79 7.61 10.37 3.27
C ASN A 79 7.33 8.89 3.53
N PRO A 80 8.14 8.22 4.38
CA PRO A 80 7.96 6.82 4.68
C PRO A 80 6.71 6.57 5.54
N ILE A 81 6.20 5.34 5.44
CA ILE A 81 5.09 4.87 6.24
C ILE A 81 5.65 4.15 7.48
N TYR A 82 5.21 4.55 8.66
CA TYR A 82 5.62 3.96 9.93
C TYR A 82 4.60 2.92 10.37
N LEU A 83 5.04 1.70 10.54
CA LEU A 83 4.23 0.56 10.96
C LEU A 83 4.71 0.11 12.35
N PRO A 84 4.01 0.49 13.43
CA PRO A 84 4.40 0.08 14.78
C PRO A 84 4.36 -1.44 14.89
N PHE A 85 5.35 -2.01 15.59
CA PHE A 85 5.37 -3.44 15.87
C PHE A 85 4.43 -3.75 17.03
N ASP A 86 3.48 -4.65 16.82
CA ASP A 86 2.58 -5.17 17.84
C ASP A 86 2.21 -6.63 17.52
N PRO A 87 2.84 -7.59 18.18
CA PRO A 87 2.57 -9.01 17.96
C PRO A 87 1.21 -9.48 18.55
N ALA A 88 0.57 -8.68 19.39
CA ALA A 88 -0.75 -8.99 19.94
C ALA A 88 -1.88 -8.75 18.93
N ASP A 89 -1.65 -7.85 17.97
CA ASP A 89 -2.57 -7.61 16.88
C ASP A 89 -2.30 -8.58 15.71
N ALA A 90 -3.25 -9.47 15.45
CA ALA A 90 -3.16 -10.47 14.39
C ALA A 90 -3.05 -9.86 12.97
N LEU A 91 -3.51 -8.63 12.78
CA LEU A 91 -3.46 -7.91 11.50
C LEU A 91 -2.28 -6.93 11.42
N ASN A 92 -1.42 -6.87 12.45
CA ASN A 92 -0.32 -5.94 12.48
C ASN A 92 0.66 -6.15 11.32
N ALA A 93 0.81 -5.14 10.49
CA ALA A 93 1.64 -5.19 9.30
C ALA A 93 3.13 -5.40 9.60
N ALA A 94 3.66 -4.76 10.66
CA ALA A 94 5.06 -4.92 11.05
C ALA A 94 5.35 -6.34 11.54
N THR A 95 4.44 -6.95 12.29
CA THR A 95 4.54 -8.35 12.72
C THR A 95 4.59 -9.30 11.53
N TRP A 96 3.76 -9.07 10.50
CA TRP A 96 3.80 -9.88 9.28
C TRP A 96 5.06 -9.64 8.44
N LEU A 97 5.59 -8.43 8.43
CA LEU A 97 6.88 -8.13 7.79
C LEU A 97 8.04 -8.81 8.54
N GLN A 98 8.03 -8.81 9.88
CA GLN A 98 8.98 -9.58 10.69
C GLN A 98 8.95 -11.07 10.32
N LYS A 99 7.76 -11.68 10.31
CA LYS A 99 7.59 -13.09 9.92
C LYS A 99 8.12 -13.36 8.51
N LEU A 100 7.87 -12.44 7.57
CA LEU A 100 8.40 -12.53 6.21
C LEU A 100 9.94 -12.49 6.17
N GLU A 101 10.55 -11.59 6.93
CA GLU A 101 12.02 -11.46 7.01
C GLU A 101 12.67 -12.70 7.64
N LEU A 102 12.04 -13.28 8.66
CA LEU A 102 12.53 -14.47 9.35
C LEU A 102 12.33 -15.75 8.53
N ALA A 103 11.17 -15.91 7.89
CA ALA A 103 10.86 -17.09 7.09
C ALA A 103 11.63 -17.13 5.76
N PHE A 104 11.92 -15.97 5.19
CA PHE A 104 12.57 -15.84 3.89
C PHE A 104 13.69 -14.78 3.94
N PRO A 105 14.80 -15.07 4.61
CA PRO A 105 15.89 -14.12 4.76
C PRO A 105 16.41 -13.60 3.41
N CYS A 106 16.58 -12.28 3.33
CA CYS A 106 17.11 -11.62 2.14
C CYS A 106 18.11 -10.55 2.57
N ARG A 107 19.38 -10.72 2.22
CA ARG A 107 20.50 -9.93 2.74
C ARG A 107 21.22 -9.13 1.68
N GLY A 108 21.82 -8.03 2.12
CA GLY A 108 22.71 -7.20 1.31
C GLY A 108 22.05 -6.67 0.04
N SER A 109 22.80 -6.68 -1.05
CA SER A 109 22.36 -6.15 -2.36
C SER A 109 21.16 -6.90 -2.96
N LEU A 110 20.91 -8.14 -2.55
CA LEU A 110 19.74 -8.91 -2.99
C LEU A 110 18.43 -8.24 -2.59
N ARG A 111 18.40 -7.51 -1.47
CA ARG A 111 17.21 -6.77 -1.01
C ARG A 111 16.72 -5.76 -2.05
N ASN A 112 17.62 -5.14 -2.80
CA ASN A 112 17.29 -4.19 -3.84
C ASN A 112 16.65 -4.83 -5.08
N ARG A 113 16.87 -6.12 -5.30
CA ARG A 113 16.39 -6.84 -6.49
C ARG A 113 15.16 -7.70 -6.20
N ARG A 114 15.04 -8.22 -4.98
CA ARG A 114 13.94 -9.12 -4.63
C ARG A 114 12.65 -8.36 -4.36
N PRO A 115 11.53 -8.82 -4.96
CA PRO A 115 10.22 -8.27 -4.63
C PRO A 115 9.90 -8.52 -3.15
N MET A 116 9.09 -7.64 -2.57
CA MET A 116 8.59 -7.83 -1.20
C MET A 116 7.71 -9.07 -1.12
N PHE A 117 6.80 -9.21 -2.07
CA PHE A 117 5.84 -10.30 -2.16
C PHE A 117 6.10 -11.12 -3.43
N PHE A 118 6.14 -12.42 -3.29
CA PHE A 118 6.51 -13.35 -4.36
C PHE A 118 5.68 -14.64 -4.30
N THR A 119 5.54 -15.31 -5.42
CA THR A 119 4.84 -16.61 -5.55
C THR A 119 5.78 -17.79 -5.52
N ASP A 120 7.04 -17.58 -5.93
CA ASP A 120 8.08 -18.61 -5.95
C ASP A 120 9.28 -18.09 -5.18
N ILE A 121 9.66 -18.81 -4.13
CA ILE A 121 10.77 -18.44 -3.23
C ILE A 121 12.10 -18.56 -3.96
N ALA A 122 12.30 -19.64 -4.69
CA ALA A 122 13.57 -19.95 -5.35
C ALA A 122 13.84 -18.97 -6.49
N ALA A 123 12.85 -18.76 -7.36
CA ALA A 123 12.94 -17.84 -8.49
C ALA A 123 12.72 -16.38 -8.09
N ALA A 124 12.31 -16.09 -6.86
CA ALA A 124 11.90 -14.76 -6.41
C ALA A 124 10.89 -14.10 -7.38
N LYS A 125 9.98 -14.92 -7.94
CA LYS A 125 8.98 -14.48 -8.90
C LYS A 125 7.98 -13.56 -8.22
N PRO A 126 7.84 -12.29 -8.66
CA PRO A 126 6.88 -11.38 -8.07
C PRO A 126 5.45 -11.88 -8.24
N MET A 127 4.58 -11.53 -7.30
CA MET A 127 3.14 -11.74 -7.46
C MET A 127 2.64 -10.93 -8.65
N THR A 128 1.70 -11.50 -9.39
CA THR A 128 0.95 -10.80 -10.44
C THR A 128 -0.41 -10.35 -9.92
N HIS A 129 -1.06 -9.41 -10.62
CA HIS A 129 -2.40 -8.96 -10.27
C HIS A 129 -3.39 -10.11 -10.19
N SER A 130 -3.35 -11.05 -11.16
CA SER A 130 -4.21 -12.23 -11.13
C SER A 130 -3.94 -13.14 -9.93
N THR A 131 -2.68 -13.32 -9.56
CA THR A 131 -2.31 -14.11 -8.37
C THR A 131 -2.88 -13.48 -7.10
N VAL A 132 -2.76 -12.16 -6.98
CA VAL A 132 -3.30 -11.40 -5.82
C VAL A 132 -4.81 -11.54 -5.75
N ASP A 133 -5.52 -11.39 -6.87
CA ASP A 133 -6.98 -11.53 -6.94
C ASP A 133 -7.42 -12.97 -6.59
N THR A 134 -6.70 -13.98 -7.10
CA THR A 134 -6.97 -15.38 -6.76
C THR A 134 -6.81 -15.64 -5.26
N TYR A 135 -5.75 -15.14 -4.63
CA TYR A 135 -5.55 -15.31 -3.19
C TYR A 135 -6.60 -14.53 -2.38
N LEU A 136 -6.91 -13.31 -2.77
CA LEU A 136 -7.94 -12.52 -2.10
C LEU A 136 -9.29 -13.25 -2.16
N ARG A 137 -9.70 -13.67 -3.35
CA ARG A 137 -10.95 -14.42 -3.52
C ARG A 137 -10.95 -15.70 -2.69
N HIS A 138 -9.84 -16.46 -2.70
CA HIS A 138 -9.73 -17.68 -1.90
C HIS A 138 -9.95 -17.40 -0.41
N PHE A 139 -9.35 -16.34 0.14
CA PHE A 139 -9.57 -15.96 1.55
C PHE A 139 -11.00 -15.53 1.82
N LEU A 140 -11.59 -14.76 0.92
CA LEU A 140 -12.96 -14.26 1.11
C LEU A 140 -13.98 -15.38 1.13
N ILE A 141 -13.89 -16.35 0.24
CA ILE A 141 -14.85 -17.49 0.18
C ILE A 141 -14.74 -18.45 1.37
N LEU A 142 -13.69 -18.35 2.20
CA LEU A 142 -13.63 -19.10 3.46
C LEU A 142 -14.63 -18.55 4.51
N HIS A 143 -15.11 -17.31 4.33
CA HIS A 143 -15.93 -16.61 5.31
C HIS A 143 -17.19 -15.99 4.72
N LEU A 144 -17.27 -15.84 3.41
CA LEU A 144 -18.35 -15.21 2.67
C LEU A 144 -18.88 -16.14 1.58
N SER A 145 -20.11 -15.94 1.16
CA SER A 145 -20.62 -16.54 -0.06
C SER A 145 -19.82 -16.07 -1.30
N ALA A 146 -19.92 -16.82 -2.39
CA ALA A 146 -19.25 -16.44 -3.64
C ALA A 146 -19.73 -15.08 -4.16
N GLU A 147 -21.04 -14.79 -4.03
CA GLU A 147 -21.64 -13.53 -4.45
C GLU A 147 -21.17 -12.35 -3.61
N GLU A 148 -21.05 -12.54 -2.29
CA GLU A 148 -20.48 -11.51 -1.40
C GLU A 148 -18.99 -11.31 -1.67
N ALA A 149 -18.22 -12.38 -1.87
CA ALA A 149 -16.80 -12.31 -2.15
C ALA A 149 -16.50 -11.52 -3.45
N ASP A 150 -17.38 -11.61 -4.45
CA ASP A 150 -17.24 -10.89 -5.72
C ASP A 150 -17.47 -9.37 -5.61
N GLN A 151 -18.02 -8.90 -4.48
CA GLN A 151 -18.17 -7.47 -4.18
C GLN A 151 -16.86 -6.82 -3.70
N PHE A 152 -15.86 -7.62 -3.35
CA PHE A 152 -14.58 -7.14 -2.85
C PHE A 152 -13.47 -7.27 -3.89
N SER A 153 -12.64 -6.25 -3.96
CA SER A 153 -11.43 -6.23 -4.77
C SER A 153 -10.24 -5.84 -3.90
N PHE A 154 -9.04 -5.87 -4.47
CA PHE A 154 -7.86 -5.37 -3.75
C PHE A 154 -8.01 -3.90 -3.33
N HIS A 155 -8.80 -3.13 -4.08
CA HIS A 155 -9.09 -1.74 -3.75
C HIS A 155 -9.88 -1.58 -2.43
N SER A 156 -10.65 -2.59 -2.04
CA SER A 156 -11.40 -2.59 -0.77
C SER A 156 -10.50 -2.39 0.46
N PHE A 157 -9.22 -2.81 0.41
CA PHE A 157 -8.27 -2.51 1.49
C PHE A 157 -8.03 -1.01 1.66
N ARG A 158 -7.94 -0.29 0.55
CA ARG A 158 -7.71 1.15 0.55
C ARG A 158 -8.93 1.92 1.07
N ILE A 159 -10.12 1.52 0.63
CA ILE A 159 -11.39 2.06 1.14
C ILE A 159 -11.55 1.74 2.62
N GLY A 160 -11.32 0.48 3.01
CA GLY A 160 -11.40 0.05 4.40
C GLY A 160 -10.45 0.81 5.32
N PHE A 161 -9.21 1.04 4.87
CA PHE A 161 -8.25 1.84 5.62
C PHE A 161 -8.70 3.30 5.78
N ALA A 162 -9.17 3.94 4.71
CA ALA A 162 -9.71 5.30 4.80
C ALA A 162 -10.93 5.39 5.73
N THR A 163 -11.83 4.39 5.65
CA THR A 163 -13.01 4.29 6.52
C THR A 163 -12.60 4.10 7.99
N ALA A 164 -11.60 3.26 8.26
CA ALA A 164 -11.08 3.04 9.61
C ALA A 164 -10.45 4.31 10.20
N LEU A 165 -9.68 5.05 9.38
CA LEU A 165 -9.12 6.35 9.78
C LEU A 165 -10.22 7.37 10.09
N LEU A 166 -11.28 7.41 9.28
CA LEU A 166 -12.43 8.27 9.53
C LEU A 166 -13.12 7.89 10.85
N ALA A 167 -13.36 6.61 11.09
CA ALA A 167 -13.92 6.11 12.34
C ALA A 167 -13.02 6.39 13.56
N ALA A 168 -11.70 6.45 13.35
CA ALA A 168 -10.73 6.88 14.35
C ALA A 168 -10.76 8.39 14.64
N GLY A 169 -11.54 9.17 13.90
CA GLY A 169 -11.68 10.61 14.03
C GLY A 169 -10.57 11.40 13.35
N CYS A 170 -9.88 10.83 12.36
CA CYS A 170 -8.91 11.56 11.55
C CYS A 170 -9.63 12.58 10.66
N SER A 171 -9.01 13.75 10.47
CA SER A 171 -9.51 14.73 9.51
C SER A 171 -9.37 14.24 8.06
N HIS A 172 -10.14 14.80 7.14
CA HIS A 172 -10.07 14.45 5.73
C HIS A 172 -8.66 14.64 5.16
N GLU A 173 -7.97 15.72 5.52
CA GLU A 173 -6.62 16.02 5.08
C GLU A 173 -5.63 14.95 5.60
N THR A 174 -5.79 14.51 6.85
CA THR A 174 -4.98 13.42 7.42
C THR A 174 -5.24 12.11 6.68
N ILE A 175 -6.50 11.78 6.39
CA ILE A 175 -6.86 10.58 5.64
C ILE A 175 -6.24 10.63 4.23
N GLN A 176 -6.38 11.76 3.53
CA GLN A 176 -5.78 11.95 2.21
C GLN A 176 -4.27 11.74 2.23
N ALA A 177 -3.58 12.30 3.24
CA ALA A 177 -2.14 12.14 3.41
C ALA A 177 -1.74 10.69 3.64
N LEU A 178 -2.41 9.99 4.58
CA LEU A 178 -2.08 8.61 4.96
C LEU A 178 -2.39 7.60 3.85
N VAL A 179 -3.51 7.80 3.16
CA VAL A 179 -3.93 6.97 2.03
C VAL A 179 -3.18 7.37 0.75
N ARG A 180 -2.45 8.49 0.76
CA ARG A 180 -1.68 9.03 -0.37
C ARG A 180 -2.58 9.37 -1.56
N TRP A 181 -3.67 10.07 -1.29
CA TRP A 181 -4.49 10.66 -2.32
C TRP A 181 -3.85 11.96 -2.84
N ARG A 182 -4.12 12.32 -4.08
CA ARG A 182 -3.50 13.48 -4.72
C ARG A 182 -4.03 14.78 -4.12
N SER A 183 -3.22 15.44 -3.29
CA SER A 183 -3.45 16.79 -2.79
C SER A 183 -2.16 17.33 -2.20
N GLU A 184 -1.77 18.57 -2.55
CA GLU A 184 -0.60 19.24 -1.99
C GLU A 184 -0.76 19.51 -0.48
N GLU A 185 -1.97 19.79 -0.03
CA GLU A 185 -2.31 19.99 1.38
C GLU A 185 -2.05 18.73 2.20
N SER A 186 -2.45 17.57 1.67
CA SER A 186 -2.22 16.27 2.30
C SER A 186 -0.74 15.96 2.50
N ILE A 187 0.10 16.34 1.54
CA ILE A 187 1.54 16.13 1.61
C ILE A 187 2.17 16.95 2.75
N ARG A 188 1.71 18.18 2.95
CA ARG A 188 2.20 19.06 4.03
C ARG A 188 1.88 18.47 5.41
N ILE A 189 0.69 17.91 5.58
CA ILE A 189 0.28 17.27 6.85
C ILE A 189 1.12 16.02 7.09
N TYR A 190 1.25 15.17 6.09
CA TYR A 190 2.03 13.93 6.16
C TYR A 190 3.51 14.19 6.50
N GLY A 191 4.13 15.17 5.86
CA GLY A 191 5.53 15.52 6.09
C GLY A 191 5.82 16.11 7.48
N ARG A 192 4.79 16.51 8.24
CA ARG A 192 4.91 17.06 9.61
C ARG A 192 4.58 16.07 10.70
N MET A 193 4.01 14.92 10.34
CA MET A 193 3.60 13.91 11.32
C MET A 193 4.83 13.13 11.79
N ASP A 194 5.09 13.14 13.09
CA ASP A 194 6.14 12.32 13.67
C ASP A 194 5.73 10.84 13.73
N ALA A 195 6.72 9.96 13.91
CA ALA A 195 6.50 8.52 13.88
C ALA A 195 5.56 8.01 15.00
N SER A 196 5.55 8.68 16.15
CA SER A 196 4.70 8.30 17.28
C SER A 196 3.24 8.63 16.99
N THR A 197 2.98 9.84 16.51
CA THR A 197 1.63 10.28 16.10
C THR A 197 1.09 9.40 14.98
N TYR A 198 1.92 9.12 13.96
CA TYR A 198 1.55 8.22 12.87
C TYR A 198 1.19 6.83 13.40
N GLY A 199 2.06 6.24 14.22
CA GLY A 199 1.85 4.92 14.79
C GLY A 199 0.57 4.84 15.64
N SER A 200 0.29 5.87 16.44
CA SER A 200 -0.93 5.92 17.26
C SER A 200 -2.20 5.99 16.41
N LEU A 201 -2.20 6.74 15.33
CA LEU A 201 -3.34 6.81 14.39
C LEU A 201 -3.59 5.47 13.69
N ILE A 202 -2.54 4.80 13.22
CA ILE A 202 -2.67 3.47 12.61
C ILE A 202 -3.21 2.47 13.63
N SER A 203 -2.65 2.40 14.82
CA SER A 203 -3.13 1.50 15.87
C SER A 203 -4.59 1.78 16.22
N LYS A 204 -4.96 3.06 16.37
CA LYS A 204 -6.32 3.46 16.63
C LYS A 204 -7.28 3.08 15.49
N ALA A 205 -6.88 3.27 14.23
CA ALA A 205 -7.68 2.90 13.07
C ALA A 205 -7.92 1.39 13.00
N LEU A 206 -6.90 0.58 13.25
CA LEU A 206 -7.01 -0.89 13.19
C LEU A 206 -7.85 -1.48 14.33
N THR A 207 -7.97 -0.77 15.47
CA THR A 207 -8.81 -1.19 16.59
C THR A 207 -10.26 -0.73 16.47
N GLN A 208 -10.61 0.12 15.49
CA GLN A 208 -12.00 0.55 15.31
C GLN A 208 -12.84 -0.60 14.73
N ASN A 209 -13.97 -0.84 15.37
CA ASN A 209 -14.99 -1.72 14.79
C ASN A 209 -15.70 -0.97 13.66
N THR A 210 -15.19 -1.12 12.45
CA THR A 210 -15.81 -0.60 11.24
C THR A 210 -16.92 -1.57 10.84
N GLN A 211 -18.12 -1.36 11.34
CA GLN A 211 -19.28 -2.00 10.72
C GLN A 211 -19.36 -1.45 9.30
N SER A 212 -19.14 -2.33 8.34
CA SER A 212 -19.37 -2.02 6.94
C SER A 212 -20.82 -1.55 6.82
N ILE A 213 -21.00 -0.28 6.55
CA ILE A 213 -22.30 0.22 6.15
C ILE A 213 -22.50 -0.30 4.72
N THR A 214 -22.94 -1.54 4.60
CA THR A 214 -23.45 -2.09 3.35
C THR A 214 -24.76 -1.38 2.99
N GLY A 215 -24.71 -0.08 2.94
CA GLY A 215 -25.84 0.75 2.54
C GLY A 215 -25.73 1.00 1.05
N ARG A 216 -26.56 0.36 0.26
CA ARG A 216 -26.91 0.78 -1.12
C ARG A 216 -27.32 2.27 -1.22
N ARG A 217 -27.03 3.08 -0.21
CA ARG A 217 -27.45 4.48 -0.06
C ARG A 217 -26.34 5.45 0.29
N LEU A 218 -25.09 5.02 0.45
CA LEU A 218 -23.99 5.98 0.43
C LEU A 218 -23.87 6.49 -1.01
N PRO A 219 -23.84 7.82 -1.22
CA PRO A 219 -23.43 8.33 -2.52
C PRO A 219 -22.10 7.66 -2.81
N PHE A 220 -22.00 7.08 -4.00
CA PHE A 220 -20.77 6.46 -4.47
C PHE A 220 -19.62 7.37 -4.07
N ALA A 221 -18.78 6.93 -3.15
CA ALA A 221 -17.43 7.43 -3.11
C ALA A 221 -16.86 7.01 -4.45
N ILE A 222 -16.92 7.91 -5.43
CA ILE A 222 -16.34 7.68 -6.75
C ILE A 222 -14.89 7.38 -6.46
N ASP A 223 -14.52 6.12 -6.65
CA ASP A 223 -13.13 5.74 -6.49
C ASP A 223 -12.35 6.58 -7.48
N SER A 224 -11.49 7.43 -6.94
CA SER A 224 -10.65 8.28 -7.76
C SER A 224 -9.81 7.48 -8.76
N ASP A 225 -9.59 6.18 -8.54
CA ASP A 225 -8.82 5.34 -9.44
C ASP A 225 -9.66 4.92 -10.68
N ASP A 226 -10.95 4.63 -10.53
CA ASP A 226 -11.85 4.40 -11.70
C ASP A 226 -12.14 5.71 -12.43
N PHE A 227 -12.30 6.80 -11.70
CA PHE A 227 -12.44 8.13 -12.29
C PHE A 227 -11.14 8.58 -12.96
N LEU A 228 -9.96 8.26 -12.39
CA LEU A 228 -8.66 8.55 -13.00
C LEU A 228 -8.43 7.70 -14.24
N VAL A 229 -8.84 6.43 -14.26
CA VAL A 229 -8.79 5.59 -15.48
C VAL A 229 -9.72 6.16 -16.57
N ALA A 230 -10.92 6.58 -16.21
CA ALA A 230 -11.85 7.23 -17.13
C ALA A 230 -11.32 8.61 -17.60
N ALA A 231 -10.77 9.41 -16.69
CA ALA A 231 -10.16 10.69 -17.03
C ALA A 231 -8.91 10.55 -17.90
N GLU A 232 -8.10 9.52 -17.67
CA GLU A 232 -6.91 9.26 -18.49
C GLU A 232 -7.25 8.75 -19.87
N THR A 233 -8.32 7.97 -20.00
CA THR A 233 -8.85 7.59 -21.32
C THR A 233 -9.33 8.83 -22.06
N TYR A 234 -10.04 9.73 -21.37
CA TYR A 234 -10.50 10.99 -21.92
C TYR A 234 -9.35 11.91 -22.35
N TYR A 235 -8.33 12.10 -21.48
CA TYR A 235 -7.15 12.94 -21.79
C TYR A 235 -6.23 12.29 -22.83
N ALA A 236 -6.15 10.97 -22.92
CA ALA A 236 -5.40 10.28 -23.97
C ALA A 236 -6.08 10.43 -25.35
N ASP A 237 -7.40 10.47 -25.39
CA ASP A 237 -8.16 10.72 -26.60
C ASP A 237 -8.09 12.20 -27.03
N ASP A 238 -8.11 13.14 -26.07
CA ASP A 238 -7.92 14.57 -26.33
C ASP A 238 -6.51 14.88 -26.87
N ALA A 239 -5.46 14.23 -26.31
CA ALA A 239 -4.09 14.38 -26.82
C ALA A 239 -3.95 13.83 -28.25
N ARG A 240 -4.60 12.73 -28.59
CA ARG A 240 -4.61 12.17 -29.95
C ARG A 240 -5.38 13.02 -30.96
N THR A 241 -6.42 13.72 -30.51
CA THR A 241 -7.16 14.67 -31.36
C THR A 241 -6.35 15.94 -31.60
N ALA A 242 -5.62 16.45 -30.62
CA ALA A 242 -4.73 17.60 -30.76
C ALA A 242 -3.57 17.36 -31.74
N ASP A 243 -2.92 16.17 -31.65
CA ASP A 243 -1.84 15.80 -32.58
C ASP A 243 -2.35 15.63 -34.03
N ASN A 244 -3.60 15.19 -34.23
CA ASN A 244 -4.18 15.07 -35.55
C ASN A 244 -4.64 16.44 -36.17
N GLU A 245 -4.93 17.45 -35.33
CA GLU A 245 -5.25 18.79 -35.79
C GLU A 245 -4.00 19.58 -36.21
N ASP A 246 -2.86 19.38 -35.55
CA ASP A 246 -1.59 20.00 -35.91
C ASP A 246 -1.03 19.42 -37.22
N ASP A 247 -1.21 18.13 -37.50
CA ASP A 247 -0.81 17.51 -38.78
C ASP A 247 -1.73 17.95 -39.95
N ALA A 248 -2.97 18.31 -39.69
CA ALA A 248 -3.89 18.81 -40.69
C ALA A 248 -3.66 20.28 -41.06
N LEU A 249 -2.98 21.06 -40.23
CA LEU A 249 -2.64 22.46 -40.48
C LEU A 249 -1.27 22.63 -41.17
N THR A 250 -0.49 21.56 -41.33
CA THR A 250 0.82 21.56 -41.97
C THR A 250 0.84 20.89 -43.36
N ALA A 251 -0.29 20.44 -43.87
CA ALA A 251 -0.47 19.89 -45.20
C ALA A 251 -1.24 20.86 -46.13
#